data_ff4b9c1e677c262eda03c17dfe81cd1c
#
_entry.id   ff4b9c1e677c262eda03c17dfe81cd1c
#
_cell.length_a   1.000
_cell.length_b   1.000
_cell.length_c   1.000
_cell.angle_alpha   90.00
_cell.angle_beta   90.00
_cell.angle_gamma   90.00
#
_symmetry.space_group_name_H-M   'P 1'
#
loop_
_entity.id
_entity.type
_entity.pdbx_description
1 polymer ?
#
loop_
_entity_poly.entity_id
_entity_poly.type
_entity_poly.pdbx_seq_one_letter_code
_entity_poly.pdbx_strand_id
1 'polypeptide(L)'
;YKGDFYEQALNDGLELSKMRNEARSGKRTSFEDLKVKNKASGTFKDGAFAILSKNILVMKKTGQWITKNDIIILGIYMVMSVVMDMGFGFFVYFLFLYIFSTLQQSSLYQDLQNYRIYLIPDSPMKKLLSIILPTFIKVTTLSALSLIAMGLYYQIDIKSLLSYAITLLGYVSIFISATVLSLKLLGSRTSQVFENLIRMLLMVVCSIPSIIIIYFMITKGWTNSWMMFIFANSSVIMNFIISFIVLHFCKDMMNGRELKSE
;
A
#
# COMPACT_ATOMS: atom_id res chain seq x y z
N TYR A 1 43.03 -21.63 19.59
CA TYR A 1 41.69 -21.58 20.23
C TYR A 1 41.16 -20.17 20.52
N LYS A 2 41.97 -19.12 20.62
CA LYS A 2 41.47 -17.75 20.80
C LYS A 2 41.16 -17.03 19.46
N GLY A 3 41.78 -17.43 18.34
CA GLY A 3 41.57 -16.85 17.02
C GLY A 3 40.19 -17.18 16.46
N ASP A 4 39.78 -18.43 16.59
CA ASP A 4 38.49 -18.90 16.04
C ASP A 4 37.28 -18.21 16.70
N PHE A 5 37.40 -17.90 18.00
CA PHE A 5 36.34 -17.19 18.74
C PHE A 5 36.21 -15.72 18.29
N TYR A 6 37.33 -15.07 17.97
CA TYR A 6 37.33 -13.72 17.45
C TYR A 6 36.77 -13.63 16.04
N GLU A 7 37.13 -14.58 15.15
CA GLU A 7 36.56 -14.65 13.80
C GLU A 7 35.06 -14.96 13.84
N GLN A 8 34.63 -15.87 14.73
CA GLN A 8 33.22 -16.20 14.88
C GLN A 8 32.41 -15.01 15.42
N ALA A 9 32.93 -14.32 16.44
CA ALA A 9 32.31 -13.12 16.99
C ALA A 9 32.24 -11.96 15.97
N LEU A 10 33.23 -11.83 15.10
CA LEU A 10 33.28 -10.84 14.02
C LEU A 10 32.30 -11.17 12.91
N ASN A 11 32.18 -12.45 12.54
CA ASN A 11 31.19 -12.91 11.55
C ASN A 11 29.77 -12.78 12.08
N ASP A 12 29.52 -13.15 13.34
CA ASP A 12 28.20 -12.95 13.97
C ASP A 12 27.84 -11.45 14.07
N GLY A 13 28.82 -10.60 14.37
CA GLY A 13 28.67 -9.16 14.36
C GLY A 13 28.34 -8.59 12.97
N LEU A 14 28.99 -9.11 11.94
CA LEU A 14 28.73 -8.74 10.54
C LEU A 14 27.35 -9.23 10.07
N GLU A 15 26.94 -10.45 10.43
CA GLU A 15 25.61 -10.97 10.15
C GLU A 15 24.51 -10.17 10.87
N LEU A 16 24.70 -9.87 12.15
CA LEU A 16 23.79 -9.00 12.90
C LEU A 16 23.71 -7.60 12.32
N SER A 17 24.84 -7.04 11.87
CA SER A 17 24.84 -5.73 11.21
C SER A 17 24.16 -5.78 9.85
N LYS A 18 24.32 -6.85 9.07
CA LYS A 18 23.59 -7.10 7.82
C LYS A 18 22.10 -7.25 8.08
N MET A 19 21.68 -8.11 9.00
CA MET A 19 20.28 -8.27 9.39
C MET A 19 19.66 -6.95 9.89
N ARG A 20 20.43 -6.16 10.64
CA ARG A 20 19.98 -4.84 11.14
C ARG A 20 19.84 -3.82 10.02
N ASN A 21 20.75 -3.83 9.05
CA ASN A 21 20.68 -2.98 7.87
C ASN A 21 19.58 -3.43 6.92
N GLU A 22 19.35 -4.72 6.76
CA GLU A 22 18.24 -5.30 5.99
C GLU A 22 16.90 -5.00 6.65
N ALA A 23 16.80 -5.12 7.97
CA ALA A 23 15.61 -4.70 8.72
C ALA A 23 15.36 -3.18 8.63
N ARG A 24 16.42 -2.35 8.62
CA ARG A 24 16.32 -0.89 8.43
C ARG A 24 16.00 -0.48 7.00
N SER A 25 16.51 -1.21 6.01
CA SER A 25 16.29 -0.93 4.59
C SER A 25 14.96 -1.44 4.06
N GLY A 26 14.17 -2.15 4.88
CA GLY A 26 12.92 -2.77 4.43
C GLY A 26 13.12 -3.89 3.41
N LYS A 27 14.36 -4.36 3.21
CA LYS A 27 14.68 -5.51 2.35
C LYS A 27 14.20 -6.79 3.02
N ARG A 28 12.90 -7.05 2.94
CA ARG A 28 12.32 -8.30 3.48
C ARG A 28 12.43 -9.50 2.55
N THR A 29 12.82 -9.31 1.31
CA THR A 29 13.14 -10.44 0.40
C THR A 29 14.22 -9.98 -0.55
N SER A 30 15.39 -10.59 -0.46
CA SER A 30 16.36 -10.54 -1.54
C SER A 30 15.68 -11.09 -2.80
N PHE A 31 15.85 -10.43 -3.94
CA PHE A 31 15.35 -10.92 -5.23
C PHE A 31 15.92 -12.31 -5.57
N GLU A 32 16.99 -12.73 -4.89
CA GLU A 32 17.63 -14.02 -5.06
C GLU A 32 16.79 -15.21 -4.55
N ASP A 33 15.88 -14.98 -3.57
CA ASP A 33 15.03 -16.04 -2.99
C ASP A 33 13.71 -16.22 -3.76
N LEU A 34 13.40 -15.36 -4.71
CA LEU A 34 12.17 -15.42 -5.48
C LEU A 34 12.32 -16.36 -6.68
N LYS A 35 11.57 -17.47 -6.70
CA LYS A 35 11.46 -18.35 -7.86
C LYS A 35 10.85 -17.57 -9.03
N VAL A 36 11.68 -17.16 -9.97
CA VAL A 36 11.26 -16.40 -11.17
C VAL A 36 10.60 -17.33 -12.18
N LYS A 37 9.36 -17.02 -12.57
CA LYS A 37 8.66 -17.74 -13.65
C LYS A 37 9.19 -17.26 -15.00
N ASN A 38 9.92 -18.12 -15.73
CA ASN A 38 10.55 -17.78 -17.00
C ASN A 38 9.58 -17.47 -18.17
N LYS A 39 8.30 -17.85 -18.07
CA LYS A 39 7.33 -17.76 -19.17
C LYS A 39 6.53 -16.44 -19.26
N ALA A 40 6.74 -15.49 -18.39
CA ALA A 40 6.01 -14.22 -18.48
C ALA A 40 6.73 -13.26 -19.45
N SER A 41 6.19 -13.07 -20.64
CA SER A 41 6.58 -12.02 -21.58
C SER A 41 5.76 -10.75 -21.33
N GLY A 42 6.36 -9.59 -21.49
CA GLY A 42 5.67 -8.30 -21.39
C GLY A 42 6.27 -7.31 -22.37
N THR A 43 5.42 -6.47 -22.95
CA THR A 43 5.87 -5.34 -23.76
C THR A 43 6.17 -4.17 -22.84
N PHE A 44 7.34 -3.56 -23.00
CA PHE A 44 7.69 -2.34 -22.29
C PHE A 44 7.11 -1.14 -23.04
N LYS A 45 6.52 -0.21 -22.29
CA LYS A 45 6.08 1.09 -22.80
C LYS A 45 7.22 2.10 -22.65
N ASP A 46 7.12 3.22 -23.36
CA ASP A 46 8.12 4.28 -23.32
C ASP A 46 7.90 5.25 -22.15
N GLY A 47 8.96 6.00 -21.80
CA GLY A 47 8.93 7.03 -20.75
C GLY A 47 8.60 6.50 -19.37
N ALA A 48 7.81 7.24 -18.59
CA ALA A 48 7.40 6.88 -17.23
C ALA A 48 6.60 5.56 -17.17
N PHE A 49 5.85 5.22 -18.24
CA PHE A 49 5.10 3.97 -18.30
C PHE A 49 5.98 2.72 -18.43
N ALA A 50 7.27 2.86 -18.76
CA ALA A 50 8.23 1.78 -18.65
C ALA A 50 8.37 1.27 -17.21
N ILE A 51 8.31 2.17 -16.21
CA ILE A 51 8.34 1.82 -14.79
C ILE A 51 7.12 0.97 -14.43
N LEU A 52 5.93 1.40 -14.86
CA LEU A 52 4.69 0.67 -14.66
C LEU A 52 4.77 -0.74 -15.26
N SER A 53 5.20 -0.84 -16.53
CA SER A 53 5.34 -2.11 -17.25
C SER A 53 6.34 -3.02 -16.56
N LYS A 54 7.49 -2.48 -16.12
CA LYS A 54 8.50 -3.21 -15.34
C LYS A 54 7.91 -3.76 -14.04
N ASN A 55 7.26 -2.91 -13.25
CA ASN A 55 6.74 -3.29 -11.93
C ASN A 55 5.63 -4.35 -12.05
N ILE A 56 4.72 -4.21 -13.01
CA ILE A 56 3.70 -5.23 -13.30
C ILE A 56 4.36 -6.55 -13.74
N LEU A 57 5.38 -6.49 -14.59
CA LEU A 57 6.09 -7.68 -15.04
C LEU A 57 6.83 -8.37 -13.88
N VAL A 58 7.50 -7.60 -13.02
CA VAL A 58 8.16 -8.12 -11.81
C VAL A 58 7.12 -8.81 -10.92
N MET A 59 6.00 -8.15 -10.61
CA MET A 59 4.93 -8.73 -9.79
C MET A 59 4.38 -10.04 -10.37
N LYS A 60 4.23 -10.13 -11.71
CA LYS A 60 3.79 -11.37 -12.39
C LYS A 60 4.85 -12.46 -12.32
N LYS A 61 6.12 -12.14 -12.58
CA LYS A 61 7.23 -13.11 -12.59
C LYS A 61 7.56 -13.65 -11.20
N THR A 62 7.52 -12.81 -10.20
CA THR A 62 7.84 -13.17 -8.80
C THR A 62 6.66 -13.72 -8.03
N GLY A 63 5.45 -13.69 -8.61
CA GLY A 63 4.23 -14.09 -7.91
C GLY A 63 3.80 -13.14 -6.80
N GLN A 64 4.36 -11.92 -6.77
CA GLN A 64 4.05 -10.90 -5.74
C GLN A 64 2.66 -10.27 -5.92
N TRP A 65 1.95 -10.59 -7.00
CA TRP A 65 0.57 -10.15 -7.20
C TRP A 65 -0.36 -10.68 -6.10
N ILE A 66 -0.22 -11.97 -5.78
CA ILE A 66 -0.90 -12.62 -4.66
C ILE A 66 0.18 -13.40 -3.90
N THR A 67 0.58 -12.91 -2.75
CA THR A 67 1.56 -13.60 -1.91
C THR A 67 0.86 -14.62 -1.00
N LYS A 68 1.59 -15.63 -0.55
CA LYS A 68 1.05 -16.58 0.46
C LYS A 68 0.61 -15.84 1.72
N ASN A 69 1.34 -14.79 2.11
CA ASN A 69 1.01 -13.97 3.27
C ASN A 69 -0.31 -13.23 3.07
N ASP A 70 -0.58 -12.68 1.86
CA ASP A 70 -1.86 -12.03 1.57
C ASP A 70 -3.03 -12.99 1.79
N ILE A 71 -2.92 -14.23 1.28
CA ILE A 71 -3.98 -15.25 1.42
C ILE A 71 -4.17 -15.63 2.89
N ILE A 72 -3.08 -15.86 3.62
CA ILE A 72 -3.13 -16.26 5.03
C ILE A 72 -3.77 -15.15 5.88
N ILE A 73 -3.33 -13.90 5.72
CA ILE A 73 -3.84 -12.77 6.50
C ILE A 73 -5.33 -12.54 6.21
N LEU A 74 -5.71 -12.49 4.93
CA LEU A 74 -7.11 -12.32 4.54
C LEU A 74 -7.96 -13.51 5.01
N GLY A 75 -7.45 -14.75 4.91
CA GLY A 75 -8.12 -15.94 5.41
C GLY A 75 -8.34 -15.90 6.92
N ILE A 76 -7.34 -15.50 7.69
CA ILE A 76 -7.46 -15.31 9.15
C ILE A 76 -8.55 -14.27 9.46
N TYR A 77 -8.55 -13.13 8.77
CA TYR A 77 -9.54 -12.08 9.00
C TYR A 77 -10.97 -12.52 8.65
N MET A 78 -11.14 -13.31 7.58
CA MET A 78 -12.43 -13.92 7.23
C MET A 78 -12.89 -14.88 8.33
N VAL A 79 -12.02 -15.80 8.75
CA VAL A 79 -12.34 -16.78 9.81
C VAL A 79 -12.66 -16.08 11.13
N MET A 80 -11.86 -15.09 11.53
CA MET A 80 -12.12 -14.34 12.77
C MET A 80 -13.45 -13.60 12.75
N SER A 81 -13.81 -12.98 11.62
CA SER A 81 -15.10 -12.29 11.47
C SER A 81 -16.29 -13.26 11.65
N VAL A 82 -16.16 -14.49 11.13
CA VAL A 82 -17.20 -15.51 11.25
C VAL A 82 -17.24 -16.14 12.64
N VAL A 83 -16.09 -16.58 13.17
CA VAL A 83 -16.00 -17.29 14.45
C VAL A 83 -16.37 -16.40 15.64
N MET A 84 -16.01 -15.10 15.59
CA MET A 84 -16.33 -14.16 16.66
C MET A 84 -17.74 -13.56 16.54
N ASP A 85 -18.49 -13.94 15.49
CA ASP A 85 -19.86 -13.45 15.21
C ASP A 85 -19.97 -11.90 15.24
N MET A 86 -18.89 -11.21 14.85
CA MET A 86 -18.81 -9.75 14.89
C MET A 86 -19.44 -9.06 13.66
N GLY A 87 -19.89 -9.85 12.70
CA GLY A 87 -20.58 -9.38 11.52
C GLY A 87 -19.67 -8.76 10.44
N PHE A 88 -20.29 -8.36 9.34
CA PHE A 88 -19.61 -7.86 8.13
C PHE A 88 -18.82 -6.56 8.38
N GLY A 89 -19.34 -5.67 9.24
CA GLY A 89 -18.66 -4.39 9.55
C GLY A 89 -17.29 -4.58 10.17
N PHE A 90 -17.14 -5.61 11.01
CA PHE A 90 -15.85 -5.95 11.62
C PHE A 90 -14.84 -6.48 10.59
N PHE A 91 -15.31 -7.27 9.62
CA PHE A 91 -14.48 -7.69 8.50
C PHE A 91 -13.97 -6.51 7.68
N VAL A 92 -14.83 -5.52 7.41
CA VAL A 92 -14.43 -4.27 6.72
C VAL A 92 -13.34 -3.55 7.50
N TYR A 93 -13.43 -3.48 8.83
CA TYR A 93 -12.37 -2.91 9.67
C TYR A 93 -11.04 -3.66 9.51
N PHE A 94 -11.06 -5.00 9.51
CA PHE A 94 -9.85 -5.79 9.25
C PHE A 94 -9.27 -5.57 7.86
N LEU A 95 -10.10 -5.31 6.85
CA LEU A 95 -9.61 -4.95 5.53
C LEU A 95 -8.79 -3.65 5.55
N PHE A 96 -9.17 -2.66 6.34
CA PHE A 96 -8.35 -1.45 6.49
C PHE A 96 -6.98 -1.77 7.11
N LEU A 97 -6.93 -2.64 8.12
CA LEU A 97 -5.67 -3.10 8.71
C LEU A 97 -4.81 -3.86 7.70
N TYR A 98 -5.45 -4.70 6.85
CA TYR A 98 -4.77 -5.39 5.77
C TYR A 98 -4.16 -4.41 4.76
N ILE A 99 -4.93 -3.42 4.30
CA ILE A 99 -4.47 -2.40 3.36
C ILE A 99 -3.26 -1.67 3.94
N PHE A 100 -3.34 -1.25 5.20
CA PHE A 100 -2.26 -0.58 5.89
C PHE A 100 -0.99 -1.45 5.97
N SER A 101 -1.12 -2.71 6.38
CA SER A 101 0.00 -3.66 6.48
C SER A 101 0.63 -3.93 5.11
N THR A 102 -0.18 -4.11 4.07
CA THR A 102 0.30 -4.38 2.70
C THR A 102 1.05 -3.17 2.12
N LEU A 103 0.60 -1.96 2.40
CA LEU A 103 1.29 -0.74 1.96
C LEU A 103 2.64 -0.56 2.66
N GLN A 104 2.77 -0.97 3.92
CA GLN A 104 4.07 -0.96 4.62
C GLN A 104 5.08 -1.94 4.03
N GLN A 105 4.59 -3.06 3.49
CA GLN A 105 5.42 -4.12 2.91
C GLN A 105 5.60 -3.98 1.39
N SER A 106 5.00 -2.96 0.78
CA SER A 106 5.04 -2.77 -0.67
C SER A 106 6.40 -2.27 -1.15
N SER A 107 6.74 -2.60 -2.39
CA SER A 107 7.93 -2.07 -3.09
C SER A 107 7.86 -0.57 -3.37
N LEU A 108 6.72 0.07 -3.09
CA LEU A 108 6.48 1.50 -3.30
C LEU A 108 7.60 2.38 -2.70
N TYR A 109 8.03 2.04 -1.49
CA TYR A 109 9.11 2.75 -0.81
C TYR A 109 10.45 2.63 -1.55
N GLN A 110 10.81 1.41 -1.96
CA GLN A 110 12.05 1.13 -2.69
C GLN A 110 12.04 1.79 -4.07
N ASP A 111 10.90 1.73 -4.76
CA ASP A 111 10.75 2.36 -6.08
C ASP A 111 10.83 3.89 -6.00
N LEU A 112 10.26 4.52 -4.96
CA LEU A 112 10.36 5.96 -4.75
C LEU A 112 11.78 6.43 -4.38
N GLN A 113 12.62 5.55 -3.84
CA GLN A 113 14.01 5.86 -3.54
C GLN A 113 14.99 5.54 -4.67
N ASN A 114 14.52 4.86 -5.73
CA ASN A 114 15.38 4.43 -6.81
C ASN A 114 15.79 5.63 -7.70
N TYR A 115 17.08 6.00 -7.66
CA TYR A 115 17.61 7.13 -8.42
C TYR A 115 17.43 7.01 -9.92
N ARG A 116 17.37 5.79 -10.48
CA ARG A 116 17.19 5.56 -11.93
C ARG A 116 15.88 6.13 -12.47
N ILE A 117 14.88 6.28 -11.63
CA ILE A 117 13.58 6.83 -11.99
C ILE A 117 13.67 8.33 -12.32
N TYR A 118 14.58 9.03 -11.63
CA TYR A 118 14.81 10.46 -11.89
C TYR A 118 15.43 10.72 -13.27
N LEU A 119 16.19 9.77 -13.79
CA LEU A 119 16.86 9.88 -15.09
C LEU A 119 15.91 9.74 -16.29
N ILE A 120 14.68 9.26 -16.08
CA ILE A 120 13.70 9.09 -17.17
C ILE A 120 13.17 10.48 -17.57
N PRO A 121 13.27 10.87 -18.86
CA PRO A 121 12.78 12.15 -19.34
C PRO A 121 11.26 12.11 -19.49
N ASP A 122 10.52 12.41 -18.40
CA ASP A 122 9.06 12.50 -18.42
C ASP A 122 8.57 13.40 -17.28
N SER A 123 7.29 13.76 -17.30
CA SER A 123 6.71 14.63 -16.28
C SER A 123 6.72 13.97 -14.90
N PRO A 124 7.03 14.72 -13.83
CA PRO A 124 7.15 14.20 -12.47
C PRO A 124 5.90 13.49 -11.99
N MET A 125 4.73 14.01 -12.34
CA MET A 125 3.46 13.42 -11.97
C MET A 125 3.21 12.06 -12.63
N LYS A 126 3.60 11.90 -13.91
CA LYS A 126 3.50 10.61 -14.60
C LYS A 126 4.44 9.56 -13.99
N LYS A 127 5.66 9.96 -13.60
CA LYS A 127 6.60 9.07 -12.90
C LYS A 127 6.00 8.58 -11.58
N LEU A 128 5.49 9.51 -10.76
CA LEU A 128 4.87 9.21 -9.48
C LEU A 128 3.68 8.27 -9.63
N LEU A 129 2.76 8.56 -10.55
CA LEU A 129 1.61 7.70 -10.83
C LEU A 129 2.02 6.32 -11.32
N SER A 130 3.05 6.21 -12.17
CA SER A 130 3.54 4.93 -12.67
C SER A 130 4.14 4.04 -11.58
N ILE A 131 4.66 4.63 -10.51
CA ILE A 131 5.17 3.90 -9.33
C ILE A 131 4.01 3.44 -8.43
N ILE A 132 3.01 4.30 -8.23
CA ILE A 132 1.89 4.05 -7.32
C ILE A 132 0.92 3.01 -7.89
N LEU A 133 0.65 3.07 -9.18
CA LEU A 133 -0.43 2.32 -9.84
C LEU A 133 -0.36 0.79 -9.64
N PRO A 134 0.80 0.11 -9.72
CA PRO A 134 0.88 -1.33 -9.47
C PRO A 134 0.41 -1.71 -8.06
N THR A 135 0.85 -0.98 -7.05
CA THR A 135 0.45 -1.19 -5.66
C THR A 135 -1.03 -0.90 -5.44
N PHE A 136 -1.54 0.19 -6.02
CA PHE A 136 -2.96 0.53 -5.99
C PHE A 136 -3.83 -0.59 -6.57
N ILE A 137 -3.50 -1.09 -7.77
CA ILE A 137 -4.25 -2.16 -8.42
C ILE A 137 -4.18 -3.45 -7.59
N LYS A 138 -2.99 -3.84 -7.08
CA LYS A 138 -2.84 -5.03 -6.24
C LYS A 138 -3.75 -4.96 -5.01
N VAL A 139 -3.62 -3.91 -4.23
CA VAL A 139 -4.35 -3.76 -2.96
C VAL A 139 -5.85 -3.69 -3.20
N THR A 140 -6.27 -2.93 -4.21
CA THR A 140 -7.70 -2.80 -4.54
C THR A 140 -8.30 -4.11 -5.01
N THR A 141 -7.63 -4.86 -5.89
CA THR A 141 -8.16 -6.13 -6.40
C THR A 141 -8.29 -7.18 -5.30
N LEU A 142 -7.29 -7.33 -4.44
CA LEU A 142 -7.35 -8.31 -3.34
C LEU A 142 -8.40 -7.94 -2.31
N SER A 143 -8.48 -6.66 -1.94
CA SER A 143 -9.50 -6.19 -0.99
C SER A 143 -10.91 -6.30 -1.55
N ALA A 144 -11.12 -5.99 -2.84
CA ALA A 144 -12.42 -6.13 -3.47
C ALA A 144 -12.87 -7.59 -3.58
N LEU A 145 -11.96 -8.50 -3.94
CA LEU A 145 -12.26 -9.94 -4.01
C LEU A 145 -12.67 -10.49 -2.64
N SER A 146 -11.92 -10.14 -1.58
CA SER A 146 -12.25 -10.60 -0.23
C SER A 146 -13.54 -9.98 0.30
N LEU A 147 -13.83 -8.72 -0.05
CA LEU A 147 -15.08 -8.05 0.30
C LEU A 147 -16.29 -8.71 -0.39
N ILE A 148 -16.15 -9.08 -1.67
CA ILE A 148 -17.20 -9.80 -2.40
C ILE A 148 -17.44 -11.18 -1.77
N ALA A 149 -16.37 -11.94 -1.46
CA ALA A 149 -16.49 -13.26 -0.85
C ALA A 149 -17.24 -13.20 0.48
N MET A 150 -16.89 -12.25 1.35
CA MET A 150 -17.56 -12.08 2.65
C MET A 150 -18.96 -11.48 2.52
N GLY A 151 -19.17 -10.59 1.56
CA GLY A 151 -20.48 -10.03 1.26
C GLY A 151 -21.49 -11.09 0.83
N LEU A 152 -21.05 -12.07 0.02
CA LEU A 152 -21.86 -13.24 -0.35
C LEU A 152 -22.14 -14.14 0.85
N TYR A 153 -21.16 -14.38 1.72
CA TYR A 153 -21.36 -15.19 2.93
C TYR A 153 -22.39 -14.56 3.89
N TYR A 154 -22.30 -13.24 4.12
CA TYR A 154 -23.22 -12.51 4.99
C TYR A 154 -24.52 -12.08 4.29
N GLN A 155 -24.74 -12.46 3.04
CA GLN A 155 -25.92 -12.11 2.23
C GLN A 155 -26.18 -10.60 2.19
N ILE A 156 -25.14 -9.81 2.07
CA ILE A 156 -25.22 -8.34 2.02
C ILE A 156 -25.85 -7.93 0.68
N ASP A 157 -26.77 -6.97 0.74
CA ASP A 157 -27.37 -6.39 -0.47
C ASP A 157 -26.31 -5.83 -1.43
N ILE A 158 -26.52 -6.06 -2.73
CA ILE A 158 -25.58 -5.67 -3.80
C ILE A 158 -25.26 -4.17 -3.76
N LYS A 159 -26.23 -3.32 -3.45
CA LYS A 159 -26.02 -1.86 -3.35
C LYS A 159 -25.10 -1.51 -2.19
N SER A 160 -25.32 -2.12 -1.05
CA SER A 160 -24.48 -1.94 0.14
C SER A 160 -23.06 -2.46 -0.13
N LEU A 161 -22.93 -3.64 -0.76
CA LEU A 161 -21.65 -4.20 -1.14
C LEU A 161 -20.87 -3.28 -2.09
N LEU A 162 -21.56 -2.73 -3.09
CA LEU A 162 -20.98 -1.75 -4.02
C LEU A 162 -20.55 -0.47 -3.30
N SER A 163 -21.34 0.02 -2.34
CA SER A 163 -20.99 1.18 -1.51
C SER A 163 -19.71 0.94 -0.71
N TYR A 164 -19.57 -0.23 -0.10
CA TYR A 164 -18.34 -0.60 0.62
C TYR A 164 -17.13 -0.69 -0.33
N ALA A 165 -17.30 -1.29 -1.52
CA ALA A 165 -16.23 -1.39 -2.51
C ALA A 165 -15.77 0.00 -3.01
N ILE A 166 -16.72 0.90 -3.27
CA ILE A 166 -16.46 2.27 -3.69
C ILE A 166 -15.72 3.03 -2.56
N THR A 167 -16.22 2.93 -1.33
CA THR A 167 -15.58 3.57 -0.16
C THR A 167 -14.15 3.07 0.03
N LEU A 168 -13.92 1.77 -0.11
CA LEU A 168 -12.61 1.16 0.00
C LEU A 168 -11.62 1.71 -1.04
N LEU A 169 -12.05 1.91 -2.30
CA LEU A 169 -11.24 2.55 -3.33
C LEU A 169 -10.74 3.95 -2.91
N GLY A 170 -11.64 4.74 -2.33
CA GLY A 170 -11.29 6.06 -1.82
C GLY A 170 -10.24 6.01 -0.71
N TYR A 171 -10.40 5.09 0.25
CA TYR A 171 -9.43 4.95 1.34
C TYR A 171 -8.08 4.39 0.87
N VAL A 172 -8.04 3.46 -0.07
CA VAL A 172 -6.78 2.98 -0.66
C VAL A 172 -6.02 4.15 -1.29
N SER A 173 -6.71 5.05 -2.01
CA SER A 173 -6.06 6.21 -2.61
C SER A 173 -5.46 7.17 -1.57
N ILE A 174 -6.19 7.44 -0.47
CA ILE A 174 -5.68 8.25 0.65
C ILE A 174 -4.47 7.60 1.32
N PHE A 175 -4.53 6.31 1.61
CA PHE A 175 -3.46 5.61 2.30
C PHE A 175 -2.17 5.60 1.47
N ILE A 176 -2.28 5.43 0.16
CA ILE A 176 -1.13 5.52 -0.75
C ILE A 176 -0.59 6.95 -0.78
N SER A 177 -1.43 7.95 -0.93
CA SER A 177 -0.99 9.35 -0.98
C SER A 177 -0.36 9.81 0.34
N ALA A 178 -0.91 9.37 1.49
CA ALA A 178 -0.32 9.61 2.81
C ALA A 178 1.04 8.91 2.96
N THR A 179 1.21 7.71 2.39
CA THR A 179 2.49 7.02 2.35
C THR A 179 3.53 7.80 1.55
N VAL A 180 3.16 8.33 0.38
CA VAL A 180 4.05 9.17 -0.42
C VAL A 180 4.41 10.47 0.30
N LEU A 181 3.43 11.09 0.97
CA LEU A 181 3.65 12.30 1.74
C LEU A 181 4.59 12.06 2.93
N SER A 182 4.45 10.93 3.64
CA SER A 182 5.35 10.58 4.73
C SER A 182 6.80 10.47 4.27
N LEU A 183 7.02 9.89 3.09
CA LEU A 183 8.35 9.79 2.48
C LEU A 183 8.94 11.15 2.09
N LYS A 184 8.08 12.06 1.61
CA LYS A 184 8.52 13.44 1.31
C LYS A 184 8.96 14.18 2.56
N LEU A 185 8.21 14.05 3.65
CA LEU A 185 8.45 14.78 4.89
C LEU A 185 9.66 14.25 5.67
N LEU A 186 9.80 12.94 5.75
CA LEU A 186 10.81 12.31 6.62
C LEU A 186 12.14 12.02 5.91
N GLY A 187 12.12 11.86 4.59
CA GLY A 187 13.31 11.43 3.85
C GLY A 187 13.74 9.99 4.22
N SER A 188 15.01 9.64 3.93
CA SER A 188 15.54 8.28 4.11
C SER A 188 16.25 8.03 5.47
N ARG A 189 16.31 9.01 6.35
CA ARG A 189 17.15 8.98 7.56
C ARG A 189 16.44 8.70 8.88
N THR A 190 15.13 8.51 8.87
CA THR A 190 14.33 8.31 10.08
C THR A 190 14.22 6.82 10.45
N SER A 191 14.01 6.54 11.74
CA SER A 191 13.76 5.17 12.19
C SER A 191 12.43 4.67 11.61
N GLN A 192 12.37 3.40 11.23
CA GLN A 192 11.18 2.77 10.65
C GLN A 192 9.94 2.91 11.55
N VAL A 193 10.13 2.86 12.87
CA VAL A 193 9.03 3.03 13.84
C VAL A 193 8.45 4.43 13.76
N PHE A 194 9.29 5.45 13.75
CA PHE A 194 8.86 6.85 13.66
C PHE A 194 8.18 7.14 12.32
N GLU A 195 8.72 6.60 11.24
CA GLU A 195 8.12 6.71 9.91
C GLU A 195 6.71 6.10 9.84
N ASN A 196 6.54 4.89 10.41
CA ASN A 196 5.23 4.24 10.48
C ASN A 196 4.24 5.05 11.31
N LEU A 197 4.67 5.65 12.41
CA LEU A 197 3.83 6.48 13.26
C LEU A 197 3.36 7.73 12.51
N ILE A 198 4.28 8.45 11.85
CA ILE A 198 3.94 9.64 11.03
C ILE A 198 3.00 9.25 9.87
N ARG A 199 3.24 8.11 9.23
CA ARG A 199 2.37 7.60 8.16
C ARG A 199 0.95 7.32 8.67
N MET A 200 0.80 6.66 9.82
CA MET A 200 -0.51 6.45 10.44
C MET A 200 -1.20 7.77 10.75
N LEU A 201 -0.49 8.72 11.34
CA LEU A 201 -1.03 10.04 11.65
C LEU A 201 -1.51 10.75 10.39
N LEU A 202 -0.70 10.76 9.32
CA LEU A 202 -1.07 11.37 8.04
C LEU A 202 -2.29 10.69 7.41
N MET A 203 -2.39 9.35 7.49
CA MET A 203 -3.55 8.61 7.00
C MET A 203 -4.83 9.04 7.73
N VAL A 204 -4.76 9.16 9.05
CA VAL A 204 -5.90 9.63 9.86
C VAL A 204 -6.27 11.06 9.47
N VAL A 205 -5.30 11.98 9.44
CA VAL A 205 -5.53 13.39 9.10
C VAL A 205 -6.15 13.55 7.70
N CYS A 206 -5.61 12.85 6.70
CA CYS A 206 -6.15 12.90 5.34
C CYS A 206 -7.55 12.27 5.24
N SER A 207 -7.91 11.35 6.13
CA SER A 207 -9.22 10.69 6.16
C SER A 207 -10.30 11.49 6.89
N ILE A 208 -9.94 12.52 7.68
CA ILE A 208 -10.89 13.30 8.47
C ILE A 208 -12.11 13.79 7.66
N PRO A 209 -11.95 14.38 6.45
CA PRO A 209 -13.10 14.90 5.72
C PRO A 209 -14.09 13.80 5.32
N SER A 210 -13.62 12.63 4.92
CA SER A 210 -14.49 11.51 4.58
C SER A 210 -15.16 10.88 5.81
N ILE A 211 -14.45 10.84 6.96
CA ILE A 211 -15.01 10.39 8.25
C ILE A 211 -16.15 11.32 8.68
N ILE A 212 -15.98 12.64 8.52
CA ILE A 212 -17.02 13.61 8.82
C ILE A 212 -18.29 13.36 7.97
N ILE A 213 -18.13 13.09 6.67
CA ILE A 213 -19.26 12.75 5.79
C ILE A 213 -19.99 11.50 6.30
N ILE A 214 -19.27 10.44 6.65
CA ILE A 214 -19.87 9.21 7.19
C ILE A 214 -20.53 9.47 8.55
N TYR A 215 -19.92 10.26 9.42
CA TYR A 215 -20.47 10.61 10.71
C TYR A 215 -21.82 11.35 10.56
N PHE A 216 -21.92 12.33 9.63
CA PHE A 216 -23.18 13.00 9.35
C PHE A 216 -24.24 12.04 8.81
N MET A 217 -23.87 11.07 7.99
CA MET A 217 -24.79 10.05 7.50
C MET A 217 -25.40 9.25 8.67
N ILE A 218 -24.56 8.79 9.60
CA ILE A 218 -25.00 7.99 10.75
C ILE A 218 -25.88 8.81 11.69
N THR A 219 -25.49 10.05 12.04
CA THR A 219 -26.21 10.89 12.98
C THR A 219 -27.59 11.34 12.48
N LYS A 220 -27.75 11.46 11.15
CA LYS A 220 -29.04 11.79 10.54
C LYS A 220 -29.95 10.57 10.36
N GLY A 221 -29.51 9.38 10.72
CA GLY A 221 -30.28 8.14 10.58
C GLY A 221 -30.58 7.76 9.14
N TRP A 222 -29.77 8.20 8.21
CA TRP A 222 -29.93 7.91 6.77
C TRP A 222 -29.41 6.50 6.45
N THR A 223 -30.13 5.48 6.90
CA THR A 223 -29.76 4.07 6.75
C THR A 223 -30.29 3.44 5.46
N ASN A 224 -31.04 4.19 4.63
CA ASN A 224 -31.54 3.69 3.36
C ASN A 224 -30.37 3.40 2.39
N SER A 225 -30.38 2.25 1.70
CA SER A 225 -29.32 1.80 0.81
C SER A 225 -29.01 2.80 -0.32
N TRP A 226 -29.97 3.58 -0.80
CA TRP A 226 -29.73 4.66 -1.76
C TRP A 226 -28.94 5.83 -1.18
N MET A 227 -29.24 6.21 0.06
CA MET A 227 -28.48 7.27 0.73
C MET A 227 -27.07 6.82 1.07
N MET A 228 -26.88 5.59 1.54
CA MET A 228 -25.55 5.01 1.72
C MET A 228 -24.73 5.06 0.42
N PHE A 229 -25.34 4.75 -0.71
CA PHE A 229 -24.66 4.80 -2.01
C PHE A 229 -24.24 6.23 -2.38
N ILE A 230 -25.08 7.22 -2.17
CA ILE A 230 -24.77 8.64 -2.44
C ILE A 230 -23.63 9.13 -1.55
N PHE A 231 -23.65 8.79 -0.25
CA PHE A 231 -22.60 9.19 0.69
C PHE A 231 -21.29 8.46 0.44
N ALA A 232 -21.34 7.18 0.06
CA ALA A 232 -20.15 6.44 -0.34
C ALA A 232 -19.48 7.12 -1.54
N ASN A 233 -20.24 7.49 -2.56
CA ASN A 233 -19.71 8.20 -3.73
C ASN A 233 -19.14 9.57 -3.37
N SER A 234 -19.82 10.38 -2.54
CA SER A 234 -19.31 11.69 -2.11
C SER A 234 -18.04 11.55 -1.27
N SER A 235 -17.95 10.58 -0.37
CA SER A 235 -16.74 10.31 0.41
C SER A 235 -15.57 9.90 -0.49
N VAL A 236 -15.81 9.09 -1.52
CA VAL A 236 -14.79 8.68 -2.49
C VAL A 236 -14.28 9.86 -3.32
N ILE A 237 -15.18 10.70 -3.84
CA ILE A 237 -14.81 11.90 -4.60
C ILE A 237 -13.90 12.78 -3.72
N MET A 238 -14.29 13.00 -2.46
CA MET A 238 -13.50 13.78 -1.50
C MET A 238 -12.12 13.15 -1.28
N ASN A 239 -12.06 11.83 -1.09
CA ASN A 239 -10.81 11.11 -0.91
C ASN A 239 -9.91 11.19 -2.15
N PHE A 240 -10.45 11.10 -3.35
CA PHE A 240 -9.66 11.27 -4.58
C PHE A 240 -9.16 12.71 -4.75
N ILE A 241 -9.96 13.72 -4.43
CA ILE A 241 -9.53 15.13 -4.45
C ILE A 241 -8.35 15.34 -3.49
N ILE A 242 -8.49 14.88 -2.24
CA ILE A 242 -7.40 15.01 -1.24
C ILE A 242 -6.16 14.26 -1.71
N SER A 243 -6.31 13.02 -2.18
CA SER A 243 -5.19 12.23 -2.70
C SER A 243 -4.50 12.93 -3.86
N PHE A 244 -5.25 13.50 -4.79
CA PHE A 244 -4.69 14.23 -5.92
C PHE A 244 -3.93 15.48 -5.49
N ILE A 245 -4.46 16.27 -4.54
CA ILE A 245 -3.79 17.44 -3.97
C ILE A 245 -2.48 17.02 -3.30
N VAL A 246 -2.51 15.98 -2.47
CA VAL A 246 -1.33 15.46 -1.78
C VAL A 246 -0.28 14.97 -2.78
N LEU A 247 -0.66 14.19 -3.78
CA LEU A 247 0.25 13.70 -4.81
C LEU A 247 0.80 14.84 -5.67
N HIS A 248 -0.01 15.85 -5.98
CA HIS A 248 0.45 17.04 -6.68
C HIS A 248 1.50 17.82 -5.88
N PHE A 249 1.28 17.94 -4.57
CA PHE A 249 2.27 18.53 -3.66
C PHE A 249 3.56 17.70 -3.58
N CYS A 250 3.45 16.36 -3.73
CA CYS A 250 4.60 15.46 -3.67
C CYS A 250 5.33 15.29 -5.01
N LYS A 251 4.80 15.75 -6.15
CA LYS A 251 5.40 15.53 -7.48
C LYS A 251 6.85 15.99 -7.59
N ASP A 252 7.20 17.09 -6.91
CA ASP A 252 8.56 17.67 -6.98
C ASP A 252 9.65 16.74 -6.40
N MET A 253 9.26 15.73 -5.60
CA MET A 253 10.18 14.66 -5.22
C MET A 253 10.79 13.94 -6.44
N MET A 254 10.09 13.95 -7.58
CA MET A 254 10.50 13.26 -8.81
C MET A 254 11.39 14.13 -9.72
N ASN A 255 11.62 15.42 -9.40
CA ASN A 255 12.41 16.34 -10.23
C ASN A 255 13.90 16.40 -9.91
N GLY A 256 14.35 15.83 -8.82
CA GLY A 256 15.76 15.84 -8.45
C GLY A 256 15.90 15.87 -6.94
N ARG A 257 16.10 14.72 -6.35
CA ARG A 257 16.92 14.67 -5.15
C ARG A 257 18.35 14.81 -5.65
N GLU A 258 19.05 15.86 -5.25
CA GLU A 258 20.49 15.89 -5.36
C GLU A 258 21.00 14.53 -4.89
N LEU A 259 21.72 13.84 -5.77
CA LEU A 259 22.46 12.64 -5.43
C LEU A 259 23.41 13.07 -4.33
N LYS A 260 23.02 12.90 -3.06
CA LYS A 260 23.95 13.04 -1.97
C LYS A 260 24.90 11.87 -2.15
N SER A 261 26.07 12.22 -2.74
CA SER A 261 27.26 11.37 -2.69
C SER A 261 27.45 10.94 -1.24
N GLU A 262 27.34 9.65 -1.00
CA GLU A 262 27.81 9.04 0.23
C GLU A 262 29.31 9.22 0.38
#